data_cb75465c3dd08c8e9f649a2edd2e5f1e
#
_entry.id   cb75465c3dd08c8e9f649a2edd2e5f1e
#
_cell.length_a   1.000
_cell.length_b   1.000
_cell.length_c   1.000
_cell.angle_alpha   90.00
_cell.angle_beta   90.00
_cell.angle_gamma   90.00
#
_symmetry.space_group_name_H-M   'P 1'
#
loop_
_entity.id
_entity.type
_entity.pdbx_description
1 polymer ?
#
loop_
_entity_poly.entity_id
_entity_poly.type
_entity_poly.pdbx_seq_one_letter_code
_entity_poly.pdbx_strand_id
1 'polypeptide(L)'
;MLSILIPVFNYNVLPLVNELVKQCNSCGITFEILCQDDASNSIENIQNQEINSFPNVSFFTNETNLGRGKNINSLSKKAKHDWLLILDCDTFPTQKDFIKKYIDLISNSAEKIFFGGILYEEKKPEKEQLLRWIYGQKRETTSILTSNLFIKKDVFLQFPFDESITKYGYEDLCFFSLLKKNQFKVSRIENPTFHLNLETSEVFLKKTKTALENLVFLYNSNKISKADSKIIKAFEFLKSLKLTGLLKFIFDKNKNKIEQNLISESPSLFFFDIYKLGYFCVLKAPEERNIYRNN
;
A
#
# COMPACT_ATOMS: atom_id res chain seq x y z
N MET A 1 -24.01 8.84 -0.51
CA MET A 1 -23.35 8.96 0.78
C MET A 1 -21.96 8.31 0.77
N LEU A 2 -21.82 6.99 0.45
CA LEU A 2 -20.55 6.27 0.51
C LEU A 2 -20.28 5.46 -0.76
N SER A 3 -19.14 5.66 -1.42
CA SER A 3 -18.62 4.77 -2.46
C SER A 3 -17.45 3.97 -1.90
N ILE A 4 -17.53 2.64 -1.92
CA ILE A 4 -16.46 1.75 -1.52
C ILE A 4 -15.72 1.30 -2.78
N LEU A 5 -14.41 1.55 -2.82
CA LEU A 5 -13.55 1.29 -3.98
C LEU A 5 -12.58 0.16 -3.68
N ILE A 6 -12.63 -0.91 -4.45
CA ILE A 6 -11.82 -2.11 -4.24
C ILE A 6 -11.06 -2.44 -5.54
N PRO A 7 -9.78 -2.08 -5.64
CA PRO A 7 -8.93 -2.57 -6.71
C PRO A 7 -8.66 -4.06 -6.51
N VAL A 8 -8.86 -4.86 -7.56
CA VAL A 8 -8.72 -6.32 -7.52
C VAL A 8 -7.60 -6.77 -8.44
N PHE A 9 -6.77 -7.71 -8.00
CA PHE A 9 -5.78 -8.38 -8.82
C PHE A 9 -5.50 -9.78 -8.30
N ASN A 10 -5.81 -10.82 -9.09
CA ASN A 10 -5.60 -12.23 -8.76
C ASN A 10 -6.16 -12.62 -7.37
N TYR A 11 -7.37 -12.17 -7.03
CA TYR A 11 -7.96 -12.38 -5.72
C TYR A 11 -9.48 -12.55 -5.79
N ASN A 12 -10.02 -13.47 -4.98
CA ASN A 12 -11.47 -13.63 -4.78
C ASN A 12 -11.96 -12.59 -3.77
N VAL A 13 -12.63 -11.54 -4.25
CA VAL A 13 -13.13 -10.44 -3.43
C VAL A 13 -14.57 -10.63 -2.95
N LEU A 14 -15.25 -11.68 -3.40
CA LEU A 14 -16.67 -11.95 -3.05
C LEU A 14 -16.94 -12.02 -1.54
N PRO A 15 -16.08 -12.65 -0.69
CA PRO A 15 -16.29 -12.66 0.76
C PRO A 15 -16.27 -11.25 1.37
N LEU A 16 -15.34 -10.39 0.95
CA LEU A 16 -15.25 -9.01 1.42
C LEU A 16 -16.50 -8.22 1.02
N VAL A 17 -16.92 -8.32 -0.24
CA VAL A 17 -18.11 -7.64 -0.76
C VAL A 17 -19.35 -8.05 0.00
N ASN A 18 -19.55 -9.35 0.26
CA ASN A 18 -20.67 -9.86 1.04
C ASN A 18 -20.75 -9.22 2.44
N GLU A 19 -19.62 -9.14 3.14
CA GLU A 19 -19.59 -8.53 4.47
C GLU A 19 -19.88 -7.03 4.40
N LEU A 20 -19.31 -6.31 3.42
CA LEU A 20 -19.54 -4.87 3.25
C LEU A 20 -20.99 -4.55 2.91
N VAL A 21 -21.62 -5.30 2.00
CA VAL A 21 -23.06 -5.17 1.66
C VAL A 21 -23.91 -5.35 2.91
N LYS A 22 -23.64 -6.39 3.70
CA LYS A 22 -24.36 -6.66 4.95
C LYS A 22 -24.25 -5.50 5.93
N GLN A 23 -23.05 -4.97 6.14
CA GLN A 23 -22.83 -3.84 7.05
C GLN A 23 -23.46 -2.54 6.54
N CYS A 24 -23.36 -2.23 5.24
CA CYS A 24 -23.99 -1.06 4.65
C CYS A 24 -25.51 -1.10 4.78
N ASN A 25 -26.14 -2.26 4.50
CA ASN A 25 -27.58 -2.44 4.66
C ASN A 25 -28.00 -2.28 6.13
N SER A 26 -27.22 -2.80 7.08
CA SER A 26 -27.48 -2.66 8.52
C SER A 26 -27.41 -1.20 8.99
N CYS A 27 -26.60 -0.37 8.32
CA CYS A 27 -26.51 1.07 8.61
C CYS A 27 -27.63 1.90 7.94
N GLY A 28 -28.42 1.31 7.04
CA GLY A 28 -29.50 2.01 6.32
C GLY A 28 -29.04 3.20 5.46
N ILE A 29 -27.83 3.14 4.92
CA ILE A 29 -27.21 4.23 4.16
C ILE A 29 -27.35 4.03 2.64
N THR A 30 -27.28 5.13 1.89
CA THR A 30 -27.07 5.07 0.44
C THR A 30 -25.61 4.80 0.15
N PHE A 31 -25.32 3.70 -0.56
CA PHE A 31 -23.96 3.27 -0.85
C PHE A 31 -23.85 2.66 -2.26
N GLU A 32 -22.62 2.54 -2.71
CA GLU A 32 -22.22 1.67 -3.83
C GLU A 32 -20.88 1.01 -3.51
N ILE A 33 -20.64 -0.16 -4.07
CA ILE A 33 -19.36 -0.87 -4.02
C ILE A 33 -18.88 -1.06 -5.46
N LEU A 34 -17.71 -0.54 -5.76
CA LEU A 34 -17.09 -0.62 -7.07
C LEU A 34 -15.82 -1.46 -6.97
N CYS A 35 -15.84 -2.65 -7.55
CA CYS A 35 -14.70 -3.53 -7.67
C CYS A 35 -14.15 -3.44 -9.09
N GLN A 36 -12.83 -3.28 -9.26
CA GLN A 36 -12.22 -3.24 -10.58
C GLN A 36 -10.99 -4.12 -10.64
N ASP A 37 -11.11 -5.19 -11.41
CA ASP A 37 -10.04 -6.12 -11.71
C ASP A 37 -9.02 -5.48 -12.67
N ASP A 38 -7.75 -5.59 -12.32
CA ASP A 38 -6.65 -4.97 -13.06
C ASP A 38 -6.03 -5.94 -14.08
N ALA A 39 -6.88 -6.50 -14.94
CA ALA A 39 -6.53 -7.46 -15.98
C ALA A 39 -5.86 -8.73 -15.41
N SER A 40 -6.46 -9.31 -14.38
CA SER A 40 -6.01 -10.59 -13.84
C SER A 40 -6.24 -11.73 -14.82
N ASN A 41 -5.28 -12.61 -14.94
CA ASN A 41 -5.45 -13.90 -15.59
C ASN A 41 -5.69 -14.98 -14.52
N SER A 42 -6.87 -14.90 -13.85
CA SER A 42 -7.19 -15.72 -12.69
C SER A 42 -8.60 -16.30 -12.79
N ILE A 43 -8.77 -17.54 -12.32
CA ILE A 43 -10.07 -18.20 -12.21
C ILE A 43 -10.99 -17.50 -11.21
N GLU A 44 -10.43 -16.74 -10.24
CA GLU A 44 -11.17 -15.96 -9.24
C GLU A 44 -12.11 -14.94 -9.89
N ASN A 45 -11.77 -14.45 -11.10
CA ASN A 45 -12.59 -13.50 -11.83
C ASN A 45 -13.94 -14.10 -12.25
N ILE A 46 -14.03 -15.41 -12.44
CA ILE A 46 -15.30 -16.09 -12.75
C ILE A 46 -16.23 -15.96 -11.54
N GLN A 47 -15.72 -16.22 -10.35
CA GLN A 47 -16.49 -16.10 -9.10
C GLN A 47 -16.80 -14.64 -8.79
N ASN A 48 -15.87 -13.73 -9.04
CA ASN A 48 -16.06 -12.29 -8.82
C ASN A 48 -17.19 -11.71 -9.68
N GLN A 49 -17.57 -12.32 -10.83
CA GLN A 49 -18.73 -11.88 -11.62
C GLN A 49 -20.06 -11.98 -10.84
N GLU A 50 -20.16 -12.87 -9.85
CA GLU A 50 -21.34 -13.00 -8.99
C GLU A 50 -21.65 -11.72 -8.22
N ILE A 51 -20.65 -10.85 -8.02
CA ILE A 51 -20.77 -9.54 -7.36
C ILE A 51 -21.82 -8.66 -8.07
N ASN A 52 -21.93 -8.77 -9.40
CA ASN A 52 -22.89 -8.00 -10.17
C ASN A 52 -24.37 -8.36 -9.90
N SER A 53 -24.63 -9.45 -9.17
CA SER A 53 -25.99 -9.79 -8.73
C SER A 53 -26.46 -9.00 -7.50
N PHE A 54 -25.55 -8.35 -6.76
CA PHE A 54 -25.91 -7.54 -5.61
C PHE A 54 -26.39 -6.14 -6.01
N PRO A 55 -27.46 -5.63 -5.40
CA PRO A 55 -27.86 -4.23 -5.60
C PRO A 55 -26.75 -3.26 -5.21
N ASN A 56 -26.56 -2.22 -6.00
CA ASN A 56 -25.54 -1.17 -5.76
C ASN A 56 -24.08 -1.65 -5.77
N VAL A 57 -23.81 -2.80 -6.34
CA VAL A 57 -22.45 -3.34 -6.48
C VAL A 57 -22.12 -3.54 -7.95
N SER A 58 -20.88 -3.28 -8.34
CA SER A 58 -20.42 -3.46 -9.71
C SER A 58 -19.00 -4.01 -9.74
N PHE A 59 -18.78 -5.00 -10.60
CA PHE A 59 -17.46 -5.55 -10.91
C PHE A 59 -17.09 -5.23 -12.35
N PHE A 60 -15.94 -4.58 -12.52
CA PHE A 60 -15.39 -4.21 -13.83
C PHE A 60 -14.06 -4.94 -14.04
N THR A 61 -13.66 -5.12 -15.29
CA THR A 61 -12.35 -5.68 -15.66
C THR A 61 -11.65 -4.71 -16.61
N ASN A 62 -10.38 -4.39 -16.33
CA ASN A 62 -9.54 -3.63 -17.23
C ASN A 62 -9.06 -4.51 -18.39
N GLU A 63 -8.83 -3.94 -19.56
CA GLU A 63 -8.23 -4.63 -20.70
C GLU A 63 -6.73 -4.92 -20.48
N THR A 64 -6.06 -4.05 -19.75
CA THR A 64 -4.62 -4.15 -19.43
C THR A 64 -4.36 -3.82 -17.96
N ASN A 65 -3.29 -4.34 -17.40
CA ASN A 65 -2.86 -4.02 -16.04
C ASN A 65 -2.39 -2.56 -15.96
N LEU A 66 -3.12 -1.74 -15.22
CA LEU A 66 -2.85 -0.31 -15.02
C LEU A 66 -1.94 -0.05 -13.81
N GLY A 67 -1.85 -1.00 -12.90
CA GLY A 67 -1.28 -0.83 -11.56
C GLY A 67 -2.27 -0.22 -10.56
N ARG A 68 -2.06 -0.55 -9.27
CA ARG A 68 -2.99 -0.23 -8.17
C ARG A 68 -3.43 1.24 -8.15
N GLY A 69 -2.49 2.19 -8.24
CA GLY A 69 -2.81 3.62 -8.15
C GLY A 69 -3.73 4.10 -9.28
N LYS A 70 -3.43 3.75 -10.54
CA LYS A 70 -4.30 4.09 -11.68
C LYS A 70 -5.64 3.41 -11.61
N ASN A 71 -5.68 2.16 -11.12
CA ASN A 71 -6.93 1.42 -10.95
C ASN A 71 -7.84 2.12 -9.94
N ILE A 72 -7.32 2.58 -8.79
CA ILE A 72 -8.07 3.37 -7.80
C ILE A 72 -8.50 4.72 -8.40
N ASN A 73 -7.63 5.42 -9.14
CA ASN A 73 -7.99 6.66 -9.81
C ASN A 73 -9.17 6.46 -10.79
N SER A 74 -9.17 5.35 -11.53
CA SER A 74 -10.28 5.00 -12.43
C SER A 74 -11.59 4.77 -11.65
N LEU A 75 -11.53 4.01 -10.54
CA LEU A 75 -12.67 3.78 -9.66
C LEU A 75 -13.22 5.07 -9.06
N SER A 76 -12.34 5.97 -8.60
CA SER A 76 -12.77 7.23 -7.99
C SER A 76 -13.53 8.16 -8.94
N LYS A 77 -13.21 8.12 -10.25
CA LYS A 77 -13.92 8.85 -11.29
C LYS A 77 -15.33 8.28 -11.54
N LYS A 78 -15.51 6.97 -11.37
CA LYS A 78 -16.81 6.29 -11.50
C LYS A 78 -17.70 6.46 -10.26
N ALA A 79 -17.11 6.71 -9.10
CA ALA A 79 -17.81 6.84 -7.81
C ALA A 79 -18.85 7.98 -7.85
N LYS A 80 -20.04 7.75 -7.27
CA LYS A 80 -21.17 8.69 -7.28
C LYS A 80 -21.28 9.52 -6.00
N HIS A 81 -20.70 9.01 -4.89
CA HIS A 81 -20.90 9.61 -3.57
C HIS A 81 -19.72 10.49 -3.11
N ASP A 82 -19.98 11.35 -2.14
CA ASP A 82 -19.02 12.34 -1.63
C ASP A 82 -17.89 11.78 -0.78
N TRP A 83 -18.09 10.58 -0.22
CA TRP A 83 -17.08 9.89 0.56
C TRP A 83 -16.64 8.61 -0.13
N LEU A 84 -15.34 8.41 -0.17
CA LEU A 84 -14.70 7.21 -0.70
C LEU A 84 -14.11 6.41 0.47
N LEU A 85 -14.40 5.10 0.50
CA LEU A 85 -13.68 4.14 1.32
C LEU A 85 -12.87 3.24 0.40
N ILE A 86 -11.55 3.38 0.41
CA ILE A 86 -10.64 2.58 -0.40
C ILE A 86 -10.17 1.41 0.45
N LEU A 87 -10.39 0.19 -0.04
CA LEU A 87 -9.99 -1.07 0.62
C LEU A 87 -9.20 -1.93 -0.36
N ASP A 88 -8.13 -2.55 0.08
CA ASP A 88 -7.46 -3.59 -0.70
C ASP A 88 -8.31 -4.87 -0.71
N CYS A 89 -8.32 -5.60 -1.83
CA CYS A 89 -9.17 -6.78 -2.02
C CYS A 89 -8.86 -7.94 -1.07
N ASP A 90 -7.64 -7.99 -0.54
CA ASP A 90 -7.15 -8.99 0.40
C ASP A 90 -7.23 -8.54 1.87
N THR A 91 -8.08 -7.57 2.15
CA THR A 91 -8.38 -7.13 3.52
C THR A 91 -9.77 -7.57 3.97
N PHE A 92 -10.00 -7.64 5.28
CA PHE A 92 -11.31 -7.98 5.85
C PHE A 92 -11.58 -7.18 7.12
N PRO A 93 -12.79 -6.61 7.31
CA PRO A 93 -13.15 -5.89 8.53
C PRO A 93 -12.95 -6.73 9.80
N THR A 94 -12.32 -6.16 10.82
CA THR A 94 -12.15 -6.87 12.10
C THR A 94 -13.41 -6.84 12.97
N GLN A 95 -14.36 -5.96 12.66
CA GLN A 95 -15.54 -5.69 13.49
C GLN A 95 -16.80 -5.56 12.65
N LYS A 96 -17.93 -5.93 13.26
CA LYS A 96 -19.27 -5.89 12.61
C LYS A 96 -19.83 -4.47 12.47
N ASP A 97 -19.25 -3.48 13.13
CA ASP A 97 -19.61 -2.06 13.08
C ASP A 97 -18.61 -1.23 12.25
N PHE A 98 -17.80 -1.90 11.41
CA PHE A 98 -16.75 -1.28 10.61
C PHE A 98 -17.26 -0.14 9.73
N ILE A 99 -18.34 -0.34 8.99
CA ILE A 99 -18.96 0.70 8.17
C ILE A 99 -19.59 1.79 9.05
N LYS A 100 -20.29 1.42 10.13
CA LYS A 100 -20.92 2.38 11.05
C LYS A 100 -19.92 3.39 11.59
N LYS A 101 -18.73 2.95 11.99
CA LYS A 101 -17.67 3.85 12.49
C LYS A 101 -17.28 4.92 11.46
N TYR A 102 -17.21 4.60 10.18
CA TYR A 102 -16.95 5.58 9.12
C TYR A 102 -18.13 6.52 8.91
N ILE A 103 -19.36 6.02 8.98
CA ILE A 103 -20.54 6.87 8.83
C ILE A 103 -20.67 7.87 9.99
N ASP A 104 -20.39 7.44 11.22
CA ASP A 104 -20.40 8.31 12.38
C ASP A 104 -19.40 9.50 12.24
N LEU A 105 -18.29 9.33 11.53
CA LEU A 105 -17.32 10.40 11.25
C LEU A 105 -17.87 11.48 10.32
N ILE A 106 -18.73 11.12 9.37
CA ILE A 106 -19.32 12.06 8.41
C ILE A 106 -20.07 13.18 9.13
N SER A 107 -20.77 12.83 10.20
CA SER A 107 -21.59 13.76 10.99
C SER A 107 -20.82 14.44 12.13
N ASN A 108 -19.77 13.80 12.64
CA ASN A 108 -19.12 14.19 13.90
C ASN A 108 -17.71 14.79 13.71
N SER A 109 -17.20 14.86 12.49
CA SER A 109 -15.85 15.39 12.23
C SER A 109 -15.82 16.39 11.08
N ALA A 110 -15.03 17.45 11.24
CA ALA A 110 -14.70 18.39 10.17
C ALA A 110 -13.54 17.91 9.29
N GLU A 111 -12.87 16.83 9.68
CA GLU A 111 -11.72 16.29 8.94
C GLU A 111 -12.20 15.55 7.68
N LYS A 112 -11.33 15.52 6.68
CA LYS A 112 -11.67 14.99 5.34
C LYS A 112 -10.97 13.68 5.01
N ILE A 113 -9.99 13.24 5.83
CA ILE A 113 -9.14 12.09 5.53
C ILE A 113 -8.89 11.29 6.80
N PHE A 114 -9.26 10.02 6.78
CA PHE A 114 -9.06 9.09 7.87
C PHE A 114 -8.47 7.78 7.34
N PHE A 115 -7.72 7.08 8.18
CA PHE A 115 -7.31 5.71 7.88
C PHE A 115 -7.58 4.81 9.08
N GLY A 116 -8.14 3.63 8.81
CA GLY A 116 -8.56 2.69 9.85
C GLY A 116 -7.43 1.81 10.38
N GLY A 117 -6.33 1.72 9.64
CA GLY A 117 -5.23 0.83 9.94
C GLY A 117 -5.43 -0.60 9.42
N ILE A 118 -4.39 -1.41 9.61
CA ILE A 118 -4.33 -2.80 9.18
C ILE A 118 -3.79 -3.66 10.33
N LEU A 119 -4.29 -4.88 10.45
CA LEU A 119 -3.83 -5.89 11.40
C LEU A 119 -3.45 -7.17 10.67
N TYR A 120 -2.72 -8.01 11.35
CA TYR A 120 -2.32 -9.34 10.92
C TYR A 120 -2.76 -10.35 11.97
N GLU A 121 -3.13 -11.55 11.55
CA GLU A 121 -3.47 -12.62 12.49
C GLU A 121 -2.30 -12.88 13.45
N GLU A 122 -2.61 -13.13 14.73
CA GLU A 122 -1.60 -13.42 15.76
C GLU A 122 -0.94 -14.78 15.55
N LYS A 123 -1.69 -15.72 14.94
CA LYS A 123 -1.17 -17.07 14.65
C LYS A 123 0.03 -16.96 13.70
N LYS A 124 1.16 -17.49 14.16
CA LYS A 124 2.37 -17.57 13.34
C LYS A 124 2.11 -18.41 12.09
N PRO A 125 2.36 -17.88 10.88
CA PRO A 125 2.17 -18.61 9.64
C PRO A 125 3.32 -19.60 9.39
N GLU A 126 3.25 -20.30 8.25
CA GLU A 126 4.32 -21.18 7.79
C GLU A 126 5.63 -20.40 7.56
N LYS A 127 6.75 -21.14 7.60
CA LYS A 127 8.11 -20.58 7.50
C LYS A 127 8.29 -19.63 6.31
N GLU A 128 7.73 -20.02 5.18
CA GLU A 128 7.83 -19.29 3.91
C GLU A 128 7.27 -17.88 3.99
N GLN A 129 6.35 -17.59 4.90
CA GLN A 129 5.64 -16.31 5.05
C GLN A 129 6.15 -15.46 6.21
N LEU A 130 7.12 -15.95 7.00
CA LEU A 130 7.52 -15.35 8.26
C LEU A 130 8.05 -13.92 8.14
N LEU A 131 8.88 -13.62 7.17
CA LEU A 131 9.40 -12.26 6.99
C LEU A 131 8.25 -11.29 6.72
N ARG A 132 7.31 -11.65 5.84
CA ARG A 132 6.15 -10.83 5.50
C ARG A 132 5.27 -10.58 6.72
N TRP A 133 4.98 -11.64 7.47
CA TRP A 133 4.18 -11.55 8.68
C TRP A 133 4.84 -10.71 9.78
N ILE A 134 6.12 -10.94 10.11
CA ILE A 134 6.84 -10.16 11.13
C ILE A 134 6.92 -8.69 10.74
N TYR A 135 7.14 -8.40 9.46
CA TYR A 135 7.16 -7.04 8.95
C TYR A 135 5.78 -6.38 9.09
N GLY A 136 4.73 -7.08 8.70
CA GLY A 136 3.35 -6.64 8.86
C GLY A 136 3.03 -6.30 10.31
N GLN A 137 3.20 -7.25 11.21
CA GLN A 137 2.96 -7.09 12.65
C GLN A 137 3.71 -5.92 13.29
N LYS A 138 4.98 -5.71 12.92
CA LYS A 138 5.85 -4.74 13.62
C LYS A 138 6.00 -3.39 12.91
N ARG A 139 5.62 -3.27 11.65
CA ARG A 139 5.86 -2.07 10.84
C ARG A 139 4.59 -1.52 10.20
N GLU A 140 3.76 -2.37 9.56
CA GLU A 140 2.60 -1.88 8.83
C GLU A 140 1.44 -1.53 9.74
N THR A 141 1.24 -2.23 10.86
CA THR A 141 0.20 -1.89 11.86
C THR A 141 0.33 -0.46 12.40
N THR A 142 1.53 0.12 12.34
CA THR A 142 1.79 1.50 12.78
C THR A 142 1.95 2.50 11.63
N SER A 143 1.90 2.03 10.39
CA SER A 143 2.08 2.85 9.19
C SER A 143 0.75 3.42 8.71
N ILE A 144 0.82 4.56 8.01
CA ILE A 144 -0.32 5.09 7.26
C ILE A 144 -0.32 4.41 5.90
N LEU A 145 -1.38 3.68 5.59
CA LEU A 145 -1.55 2.94 4.35
C LEU A 145 -2.90 3.27 3.73
N THR A 146 -2.98 3.19 2.40
CA THR A 146 -4.23 3.42 1.66
C THR A 146 -5.09 2.16 1.52
N SER A 147 -4.67 1.04 2.09
CA SER A 147 -5.42 -0.23 2.12
C SER A 147 -6.72 -0.18 2.95
N ASN A 148 -6.89 0.88 3.75
CA ASN A 148 -8.09 1.16 4.54
C ASN A 148 -8.18 2.68 4.75
N LEU A 149 -8.46 3.41 3.66
CA LEU A 149 -8.48 4.87 3.59
C LEU A 149 -9.91 5.37 3.37
N PHE A 150 -10.38 6.26 4.24
CA PHE A 150 -11.64 6.97 4.13
C PHE A 150 -11.39 8.45 3.85
N ILE A 151 -11.85 8.94 2.69
CA ILE A 151 -11.49 10.27 2.19
C ILE A 151 -12.64 10.94 1.45
N LYS A 152 -12.76 12.26 1.56
CA LYS A 152 -13.64 13.06 0.72
C LYS A 152 -13.26 12.93 -0.75
N LYS A 153 -14.25 12.67 -1.62
CA LYS A 153 -14.06 12.50 -3.05
C LYS A 153 -13.42 13.71 -3.72
N ASP A 154 -13.84 14.92 -3.34
CA ASP A 154 -13.28 16.18 -3.85
C ASP A 154 -11.76 16.27 -3.59
N VAL A 155 -11.33 15.93 -2.38
CA VAL A 155 -9.91 15.90 -2.02
C VAL A 155 -9.15 14.84 -2.82
N PHE A 156 -9.71 13.62 -2.95
CA PHE A 156 -9.06 12.56 -3.70
C PHE A 156 -8.91 12.91 -5.18
N LEU A 157 -9.95 13.49 -5.80
CA LEU A 157 -9.90 13.88 -7.21
C LEU A 157 -8.95 15.06 -7.47
N GLN A 158 -8.78 15.97 -6.49
CA GLN A 158 -7.80 17.04 -6.55
C GLN A 158 -6.36 16.53 -6.42
N PHE A 159 -6.14 15.49 -5.64
CA PHE A 159 -4.83 14.89 -5.34
C PHE A 159 -4.87 13.37 -5.55
N PRO A 160 -5.03 12.89 -6.79
CA PRO A 160 -5.08 11.45 -7.06
C PRO A 160 -3.71 10.81 -6.90
N PHE A 161 -3.65 9.48 -6.97
CA PHE A 161 -2.37 8.78 -7.09
C PHE A 161 -1.61 9.24 -8.32
N ASP A 162 -0.29 9.33 -8.18
CA ASP A 162 0.60 9.70 -9.28
C ASP A 162 0.68 8.58 -10.33
N GLU A 163 0.09 8.82 -11.49
CA GLU A 163 0.01 7.84 -12.57
C GLU A 163 1.34 7.57 -13.29
N SER A 164 2.39 8.34 -13.01
CA SER A 164 3.74 8.04 -13.49
C SER A 164 4.42 6.91 -12.73
N ILE A 165 3.86 6.52 -11.56
CA ILE A 165 4.30 5.37 -10.79
C ILE A 165 3.76 4.11 -11.46
N THR A 166 4.60 3.43 -12.23
CA THR A 166 4.23 2.20 -12.96
C THR A 166 4.74 0.94 -12.28
N LYS A 167 5.66 1.06 -11.32
CA LYS A 167 6.20 -0.04 -10.53
C LYS A 167 5.54 -0.10 -9.17
N TYR A 168 5.51 -1.29 -8.58
CA TYR A 168 4.99 -1.53 -7.23
C TYR A 168 5.81 -0.80 -6.16
N GLY A 169 5.10 -0.21 -5.19
CA GLY A 169 5.62 0.25 -3.91
C GLY A 169 5.89 1.76 -3.84
N TYR A 170 5.72 2.31 -2.65
CA TYR A 170 5.85 3.71 -2.29
C TYR A 170 4.83 4.67 -2.94
N GLU A 171 3.82 4.18 -3.65
CA GLU A 171 2.69 4.98 -4.11
C GLU A 171 1.95 5.64 -2.95
N ASP A 172 1.72 4.91 -1.86
CA ASP A 172 1.10 5.44 -0.63
C ASP A 172 1.93 6.56 -0.02
N LEU A 173 3.26 6.37 0.07
CA LEU A 173 4.18 7.38 0.59
C LEU A 173 4.11 8.67 -0.24
N CYS A 174 4.12 8.55 -1.57
CA CYS A 174 4.02 9.68 -2.48
C CYS A 174 2.68 10.41 -2.29
N PHE A 175 1.58 9.67 -2.22
CA PHE A 175 0.24 10.19 -2.01
C PHE A 175 0.12 10.96 -0.69
N PHE A 176 0.52 10.36 0.44
CA PHE A 176 0.46 11.04 1.73
C PHE A 176 1.45 12.21 1.85
N SER A 177 2.61 12.14 1.20
CA SER A 177 3.54 13.29 1.12
C SER A 177 2.91 14.46 0.37
N LEU A 178 2.18 14.19 -0.72
CA LEU A 178 1.45 15.21 -1.49
C LEU A 178 0.35 15.86 -0.65
N LEU A 179 -0.46 15.08 0.05
CA LEU A 179 -1.50 15.58 0.95
C LEU A 179 -0.92 16.44 2.07
N LYS A 180 0.18 16.00 2.69
CA LYS A 180 0.88 16.75 3.74
C LYS A 180 1.43 18.08 3.24
N LYS A 181 2.03 18.13 2.05
CA LYS A 181 2.51 19.36 1.42
C LYS A 181 1.39 20.38 1.19
N ASN A 182 0.17 19.88 0.95
CA ASN A 182 -1.04 20.69 0.80
C ASN A 182 -1.82 20.89 2.11
N GLN A 183 -1.17 20.67 3.26
CA GLN A 183 -1.67 20.92 4.61
C GLN A 183 -2.91 20.12 5.02
N PHE A 184 -3.18 19.00 4.33
CA PHE A 184 -4.22 18.08 4.75
C PHE A 184 -3.76 17.26 5.96
N LYS A 185 -4.63 17.22 6.99
CA LYS A 185 -4.46 16.32 8.13
C LYS A 185 -5.03 14.96 7.78
N VAL A 186 -4.26 13.91 8.07
CA VAL A 186 -4.68 12.51 7.95
C VAL A 186 -4.82 11.93 9.35
N SER A 187 -6.02 11.55 9.73
CA SER A 187 -6.33 11.11 11.09
C SER A 187 -6.49 9.61 11.17
N ARG A 188 -5.84 9.01 12.17
CA ARG A 188 -6.01 7.59 12.47
C ARG A 188 -7.28 7.39 13.29
N ILE A 189 -8.01 6.34 12.98
CA ILE A 189 -9.13 5.83 13.78
C ILE A 189 -8.91 4.35 14.10
N GLU A 190 -9.50 3.87 15.19
CA GLU A 190 -9.45 2.47 15.58
C GLU A 190 -10.55 1.67 14.84
N ASN A 191 -10.29 1.45 13.55
CA ASN A 191 -11.19 0.71 12.66
C ASN A 191 -10.41 -0.16 11.66
N PRO A 192 -9.55 -1.08 12.14
CA PRO A 192 -8.64 -1.81 11.28
C PRO A 192 -9.34 -2.89 10.45
N THR A 193 -8.66 -3.29 9.37
CA THR A 193 -8.93 -4.52 8.62
C THR A 193 -7.81 -5.53 8.84
N PHE A 194 -8.11 -6.83 8.83
CA PHE A 194 -7.10 -7.87 8.70
C PHE A 194 -6.57 -7.91 7.26
N HIS A 195 -5.27 -8.06 7.10
CA HIS A 195 -4.65 -8.44 5.84
C HIS A 195 -4.56 -9.96 5.77
N LEU A 196 -5.24 -10.56 4.81
CA LEU A 196 -5.44 -12.00 4.74
C LEU A 196 -4.40 -12.72 3.87
N ASN A 197 -3.86 -12.03 2.84
CA ASN A 197 -2.98 -12.64 1.85
C ASN A 197 -1.51 -12.42 2.20
N LEU A 198 -0.89 -13.39 2.86
CA LEU A 198 0.54 -13.36 3.15
C LEU A 198 1.33 -14.02 2.02
N GLU A 199 2.04 -13.22 1.26
CA GLU A 199 3.00 -13.69 0.27
C GLU A 199 4.23 -14.35 0.91
N THR A 200 4.94 -15.18 0.16
CA THR A 200 6.17 -15.79 0.67
C THR A 200 7.26 -14.74 0.88
N SER A 201 8.20 -15.02 1.79
CA SER A 201 9.35 -14.17 2.09
C SER A 201 10.18 -13.86 0.83
N GLU A 202 10.30 -14.81 -0.09
CA GLU A 202 11.00 -14.62 -1.37
C GLU A 202 10.27 -13.64 -2.29
N VAL A 203 8.95 -13.80 -2.43
CA VAL A 203 8.11 -12.87 -3.20
C VAL A 203 8.16 -11.48 -2.58
N PHE A 204 8.08 -11.38 -1.25
CA PHE A 204 8.18 -10.12 -0.54
C PHE A 204 9.54 -9.44 -0.75
N LEU A 205 10.65 -10.18 -0.72
CA LEU A 205 11.98 -9.65 -1.04
C LEU A 205 12.07 -9.15 -2.49
N LYS A 206 11.51 -9.88 -3.44
CA LYS A 206 11.46 -9.45 -4.85
C LYS A 206 10.66 -8.16 -5.01
N LYS A 207 9.48 -8.08 -4.40
CA LYS A 207 8.67 -6.85 -4.38
C LYS A 207 9.39 -5.70 -3.69
N THR A 208 10.13 -5.96 -2.61
CA THR A 208 10.95 -4.96 -1.92
C THR A 208 12.01 -4.35 -2.84
N LYS A 209 12.69 -5.16 -3.68
CA LYS A 209 13.65 -4.65 -4.67
C LYS A 209 12.96 -3.70 -5.65
N THR A 210 11.84 -4.12 -6.23
CA THR A 210 11.05 -3.28 -7.15
C THR A 210 10.59 -1.98 -6.48
N ALA A 211 10.13 -2.07 -5.23
CA ALA A 211 9.75 -0.90 -4.47
C ALA A 211 10.91 0.07 -4.23
N LEU A 212 12.13 -0.44 -3.95
CA LEU A 212 13.32 0.41 -3.78
C LEU A 212 13.75 1.08 -5.10
N GLU A 213 13.60 0.41 -6.24
CA GLU A 213 13.80 1.04 -7.55
C GLU A 213 12.82 2.20 -7.76
N ASN A 214 11.55 1.99 -7.38
CA ASN A 214 10.54 3.03 -7.43
C ASN A 214 10.84 4.18 -6.45
N LEU A 215 11.34 3.87 -5.25
CA LEU A 215 11.78 4.88 -4.27
C LEU A 215 12.89 5.78 -4.84
N VAL A 216 13.86 5.19 -5.57
CA VAL A 216 14.92 5.95 -6.25
C VAL A 216 14.34 6.86 -7.33
N PHE A 217 13.40 6.34 -8.15
CA PHE A 217 12.70 7.15 -9.14
C PHE A 217 11.98 8.36 -8.51
N LEU A 218 11.20 8.11 -7.45
CA LEU A 218 10.46 9.17 -6.74
C LEU A 218 11.38 10.22 -6.12
N TYR A 219 12.50 9.78 -5.54
CA TYR A 219 13.49 10.66 -4.96
C TYR A 219 14.20 11.50 -6.03
N ASN A 220 14.64 10.90 -7.13
CA ASN A 220 15.31 11.60 -8.24
C ASN A 220 14.37 12.59 -8.95
N SER A 221 13.08 12.28 -9.00
CA SER A 221 12.04 13.15 -9.58
C SER A 221 11.55 14.23 -8.62
N ASN A 222 12.17 14.40 -7.43
CA ASN A 222 11.78 15.35 -6.38
C ASN A 222 10.32 15.22 -5.90
N LYS A 223 9.70 14.03 -6.10
CA LYS A 223 8.32 13.76 -5.65
C LYS A 223 8.27 13.50 -4.16
N ILE A 224 9.33 12.93 -3.60
CA ILE A 224 9.51 12.68 -2.16
C ILE A 224 10.89 13.20 -1.71
N SER A 225 11.02 13.44 -0.41
CA SER A 225 12.22 13.98 0.22
C SER A 225 12.75 13.10 1.36
N LYS A 226 13.90 13.47 1.92
CA LYS A 226 14.43 12.82 3.14
C LYS A 226 13.50 12.92 4.35
N ALA A 227 12.58 13.89 4.37
CA ALA A 227 11.60 14.02 5.44
C ALA A 227 10.47 12.96 5.35
N ASP A 228 10.26 12.42 4.15
CA ASP A 228 9.17 11.48 3.88
C ASP A 228 9.61 10.02 4.07
N SER A 229 10.92 9.70 3.89
CA SER A 229 11.43 8.33 3.91
C SER A 229 12.63 8.13 4.84
N LYS A 230 12.52 7.16 5.77
CA LYS A 230 13.62 6.76 6.64
C LYS A 230 14.84 6.24 5.86
N ILE A 231 14.62 5.55 4.73
CA ILE A 231 15.69 5.02 3.87
C ILE A 231 16.44 6.17 3.22
N ILE A 232 15.74 7.13 2.63
CA ILE A 232 16.37 8.32 2.03
C ILE A 232 17.11 9.12 3.09
N LYS A 233 16.51 9.32 4.28
CA LYS A 233 17.17 10.03 5.38
C LYS A 233 18.48 9.34 5.80
N ALA A 234 18.47 8.01 5.94
CA ALA A 234 19.67 7.23 6.29
C ALA A 234 20.72 7.30 5.16
N PHE A 235 20.29 7.17 3.90
CA PHE A 235 21.18 7.31 2.75
C PHE A 235 21.86 8.69 2.70
N GLU A 236 21.11 9.78 2.84
CA GLU A 236 21.67 11.14 2.83
C GLU A 236 22.65 11.37 4.01
N PHE A 237 22.36 10.79 5.18
CA PHE A 237 23.29 10.82 6.30
C PHE A 237 24.59 10.08 5.97
N LEU A 238 24.55 8.87 5.44
CA LEU A 238 25.74 8.11 5.02
C LEU A 238 26.50 8.82 3.92
N LYS A 239 25.80 9.46 2.99
CA LYS A 239 26.39 10.23 1.90
C LYS A 239 27.18 11.44 2.45
N SER A 240 26.65 12.15 3.44
CA SER A 240 27.36 13.26 4.09
C SER A 240 28.66 12.83 4.77
N LEU A 241 28.73 11.59 5.24
CA LEU A 241 29.93 10.98 5.84
C LEU A 241 30.81 10.26 4.81
N LYS A 242 30.48 10.27 3.52
CA LYS A 242 31.16 9.54 2.43
C LYS A 242 31.22 8.01 2.67
N LEU A 243 30.24 7.45 3.38
CA LEU A 243 30.18 6.03 3.75
C LEU A 243 29.30 5.17 2.84
N THR A 244 28.62 5.74 1.82
CA THR A 244 27.76 5.01 0.89
C THR A 244 28.49 3.89 0.15
N GLY A 245 29.72 4.18 -0.31
CA GLY A 245 30.56 3.18 -0.98
C GLY A 245 30.99 2.01 -0.06
N LEU A 246 31.31 2.32 1.21
CA LEU A 246 31.64 1.30 2.20
C LEU A 246 30.44 0.40 2.51
N LEU A 247 29.25 0.99 2.73
CA LEU A 247 28.05 0.21 2.97
C LEU A 247 27.70 -0.67 1.78
N LYS A 248 27.79 -0.13 0.54
CA LYS A 248 27.60 -0.91 -0.68
C LYS A 248 28.54 -2.10 -0.72
N PHE A 249 29.83 -1.92 -0.47
CA PHE A 249 30.83 -3.00 -0.48
C PHE A 249 30.51 -4.09 0.56
N ILE A 250 30.16 -3.69 1.79
CA ILE A 250 29.76 -4.63 2.84
C ILE A 250 28.50 -5.40 2.44
N PHE A 251 27.52 -4.70 1.87
CA PHE A 251 26.29 -5.30 1.41
C PHE A 251 26.54 -6.32 0.28
N ASP A 252 27.29 -5.95 -0.75
CA ASP A 252 27.61 -6.84 -1.88
C ASP A 252 28.30 -8.12 -1.41
N LYS A 253 29.20 -8.02 -0.43
CA LYS A 253 29.89 -9.21 0.15
C LYS A 253 28.97 -10.10 0.99
N ASN A 254 27.97 -9.53 1.66
CA ASN A 254 27.13 -10.27 2.61
C ASN A 254 25.71 -10.50 2.14
N LYS A 255 25.34 -10.04 0.94
CA LYS A 255 23.97 -10.09 0.41
C LYS A 255 23.34 -11.48 0.53
N ASN A 256 24.06 -12.53 0.10
CA ASN A 256 23.53 -13.90 0.14
C ASN A 256 23.24 -14.36 1.58
N LYS A 257 24.12 -14.03 2.54
CA LYS A 257 23.91 -14.35 3.96
C LYS A 257 22.71 -13.61 4.54
N ILE A 258 22.55 -12.34 4.16
CA ILE A 258 21.40 -11.53 4.57
C ILE A 258 20.13 -12.14 3.98
N GLU A 259 20.06 -12.42 2.67
CA GLU A 259 18.90 -13.04 2.02
C GLU A 259 18.57 -14.41 2.65
N GLN A 260 19.56 -15.25 2.94
CA GLN A 260 19.36 -16.53 3.64
C GLN A 260 18.72 -16.34 5.04
N ASN A 261 19.16 -15.34 5.81
CA ASN A 261 18.51 -15.02 7.08
C ASN A 261 17.06 -14.59 6.87
N LEU A 262 16.79 -13.75 5.88
CA LEU A 262 15.47 -13.20 5.63
C LEU A 262 14.42 -14.23 5.19
N ILE A 263 14.85 -15.35 4.60
CA ILE A 263 13.97 -16.48 4.25
C ILE A 263 14.04 -17.65 5.25
N SER A 264 14.74 -17.47 6.38
CA SER A 264 14.88 -18.50 7.43
C SER A 264 13.67 -18.60 8.34
N GLU A 265 13.73 -19.52 9.32
CA GLU A 265 12.73 -19.67 10.39
C GLU A 265 12.77 -18.55 11.45
N SER A 266 13.76 -17.66 11.38
CA SER A 266 13.93 -16.55 12.31
C SER A 266 14.45 -15.31 11.57
N PRO A 267 13.63 -14.73 10.65
CA PRO A 267 14.06 -13.57 9.87
C PRO A 267 14.18 -12.33 10.75
N SER A 268 15.29 -11.59 10.54
CA SER A 268 15.61 -10.39 11.32
C SER A 268 15.20 -9.11 10.59
N LEU A 269 14.34 -8.29 11.19
CA LEU A 269 14.01 -6.97 10.64
C LEU A 269 15.21 -6.01 10.62
N PHE A 270 16.22 -6.22 11.48
CA PHE A 270 17.47 -5.47 11.41
C PHE A 270 18.22 -5.78 10.11
N PHE A 271 18.36 -7.06 9.76
CA PHE A 271 18.95 -7.44 8.47
C PHE A 271 18.09 -6.99 7.29
N PHE A 272 16.77 -6.95 7.44
CA PHE A 272 15.89 -6.41 6.42
C PHE A 272 16.09 -4.89 6.21
N ASP A 273 16.31 -4.12 7.29
CA ASP A 273 16.63 -2.70 7.18
C ASP A 273 18.01 -2.47 6.54
N ILE A 274 19.04 -3.27 6.89
CA ILE A 274 20.34 -3.27 6.21
C ILE A 274 20.19 -3.64 4.72
N TYR A 275 19.39 -4.65 4.42
CA TYR A 275 19.12 -5.08 3.04
C TYR A 275 18.53 -3.95 2.21
N LYS A 276 17.49 -3.27 2.71
CA LYS A 276 16.86 -2.14 2.02
C LYS A 276 17.85 -0.99 1.78
N LEU A 277 18.59 -0.60 2.82
CA LEU A 277 19.52 0.52 2.71
C LEU A 277 20.73 0.18 1.82
N GLY A 278 21.29 -1.03 1.96
CA GLY A 278 22.39 -1.52 1.12
C GLY A 278 21.99 -1.58 -0.35
N TYR A 279 20.82 -2.14 -0.66
CA TYR A 279 20.31 -2.19 -2.03
C TYR A 279 20.02 -0.80 -2.59
N PHE A 280 19.49 0.12 -1.78
CA PHE A 280 19.32 1.52 -2.18
C PHE A 280 20.65 2.19 -2.53
N CYS A 281 21.73 1.95 -1.76
CA CYS A 281 23.08 2.43 -2.08
C CYS A 281 23.61 1.84 -3.41
N VAL A 282 23.30 0.56 -3.70
CA VAL A 282 23.65 -0.05 -4.99
C VAL A 282 22.98 0.67 -6.15
N LEU A 283 21.68 0.97 -6.02
CA LEU A 283 20.92 1.66 -7.06
C LEU A 283 21.42 3.09 -7.32
N LYS A 284 21.87 3.79 -6.27
CA LYS A 284 22.37 5.19 -6.37
C LYS A 284 23.84 5.30 -6.80
N ALA A 285 24.62 4.22 -6.72
CA ALA A 285 26.07 4.26 -7.02
C ALA A 285 26.45 4.69 -8.45
N PRO A 286 25.70 4.37 -9.53
CA PRO A 286 26.00 4.83 -10.89
C PRO A 286 25.94 6.36 -11.03
N GLU A 287 24.98 7.00 -10.35
CA GLU A 287 24.79 8.47 -10.44
C GLU A 287 25.90 9.24 -9.73
N GLU A 288 26.39 8.72 -8.61
CA GLU A 288 27.50 9.34 -7.87
C GLU A 288 28.80 9.34 -8.69
N ARG A 289 29.08 8.31 -9.47
CA ARG A 289 30.27 8.24 -10.35
C ARG A 289 30.25 9.30 -11.46
N ASN A 290 29.08 9.67 -11.97
CA ASN A 290 28.96 10.66 -13.03
C ASN A 290 29.16 12.08 -12.50
N ILE A 291 28.82 12.36 -11.25
CA ILE A 291 29.03 13.68 -10.61
C ILE A 291 30.53 13.94 -10.38
N TYR A 292 31.31 12.92 -9.99
CA TYR A 292 32.75 13.03 -9.75
C TYR A 292 33.63 12.98 -11.01
N ARG A 293 33.06 12.67 -12.19
CA ARG A 293 33.77 12.72 -13.49
C ARG A 293 33.60 14.03 -14.22
N ASN A 294 32.67 14.87 -13.83
CA ASN A 294 32.35 16.15 -14.43
C ASN A 294 32.83 17.38 -13.60
N ASN A 295 33.53 17.13 -12.51
CA ASN A 295 34.28 18.09 -11.70
C ASN A 295 35.79 17.75 -11.74
#